data_5fb57afca5a3fb1fe3a67300c39ee137
#
_entry.id   5fb57afca5a3fb1fe3a67300c39ee137
#
_cell.length_a   1.000
_cell.length_b   1.000
_cell.length_c   1.000
_cell.angle_alpha   90.00
_cell.angle_beta   90.00
_cell.angle_gamma   90.00
#
_symmetry.space_group_name_H-M   'P 1'
#
loop_
_entity.id
_entity.type
_entity.pdbx_description
1 polymer ?
#
loop_
_entity_poly.entity_id
_entity_poly.type
_entity_poly.pdbx_seq_one_letter_code
_entity_poly.pdbx_strand_id
1 'polypeptide(L)'
;MYKNLAAALAAACFFLPLSTTSQAEPVKAGFVYVSPITEAGWTRQHDEGRKAVEKALGDKVKTTFVADVAEGADAERVIRDLAAQGHQIIFTPSFGYMEPTLKVAKEFPNVKFESVTGYKTAANVAASNARYYEGRYLAGIAAGRMTQTNVAGYVAGFPIPEVLQGINAFTLGMRSVNPKATVKVVWLNAWFDPPKEREAAMSLFDQQADVVAFHTGSTAVMAAAQERGKMAVAYHSDMRMVAPDAQIVAVTHQWGDYYTRRVKAVADGSWKSGNVWGGVREGMIRVGDFGPKVPKKVQDEVLARQKDIGSGKLQPFTGPIVDNEGREVLAKGQKLSDEQILNMNYLVAGVQGRINK
;
A
#
# COMPACT_ATOMS: atom_id res chain seq x y z
N MET A 1 57.56 -77.96 -25.16
CA MET A 1 56.33 -77.97 -24.34
C MET A 1 56.30 -76.66 -23.51
N TYR A 2 55.65 -75.68 -24.01
CA TYR A 2 55.40 -74.45 -23.25
C TYR A 2 53.94 -74.06 -23.41
N LYS A 3 53.25 -73.95 -22.28
CA LYS A 3 51.85 -73.58 -22.20
C LYS A 3 51.80 -72.01 -22.03
N ASN A 4 51.13 -71.37 -22.96
CA ASN A 4 50.84 -69.90 -22.82
C ASN A 4 49.61 -69.73 -22.01
N LEU A 5 49.74 -68.95 -20.92
CA LEU A 5 48.61 -68.40 -20.13
C LEU A 5 48.34 -67.01 -20.68
N ALA A 6 47.15 -66.78 -21.27
CA ALA A 6 46.65 -65.46 -21.62
C ALA A 6 45.78 -64.93 -20.45
N ALA A 7 46.22 -63.83 -19.87
CA ALA A 7 45.45 -63.11 -18.85
C ALA A 7 44.52 -62.09 -19.50
N ALA A 8 43.20 -62.25 -19.37
CA ALA A 8 42.23 -61.28 -19.82
C ALA A 8 42.01 -60.22 -18.73
N LEU A 9 42.36 -58.96 -19.01
CA LEU A 9 41.99 -57.80 -18.21
C LEU A 9 40.57 -57.39 -18.53
N ALA A 10 39.63 -57.53 -17.62
CA ALA A 10 38.27 -56.99 -17.72
C ALA A 10 38.29 -55.55 -17.20
N ALA A 11 38.16 -54.55 -18.09
CA ALA A 11 37.98 -53.15 -17.74
C ALA A 11 36.54 -52.92 -17.30
N ALA A 12 36.29 -52.78 -16.00
CA ALA A 12 34.99 -52.36 -15.47
C ALA A 12 34.83 -50.85 -15.64
N CYS A 13 34.05 -50.41 -16.64
CA CYS A 13 33.64 -49.02 -16.77
C CYS A 13 32.59 -48.68 -15.69
N PHE A 14 32.99 -47.99 -14.66
CA PHE A 14 32.07 -47.38 -13.70
C PHE A 14 31.33 -46.21 -14.38
N PHE A 15 30.10 -46.42 -14.79
CA PHE A 15 29.17 -45.32 -15.14
C PHE A 15 28.73 -44.69 -13.82
N LEU A 16 29.30 -43.55 -13.43
CA LEU A 16 28.74 -42.67 -12.43
C LEU A 16 27.53 -41.97 -13.06
N PRO A 17 26.31 -42.06 -12.47
CA PRO A 17 25.20 -41.29 -12.96
C PRO A 17 25.52 -39.80 -12.66
N LEU A 18 25.68 -39.01 -13.69
CA LEU A 18 25.61 -37.53 -13.57
C LEU A 18 24.21 -37.19 -13.09
N SER A 19 24.07 -36.96 -11.80
CA SER A 19 22.89 -36.33 -11.24
C SER A 19 22.81 -34.92 -11.78
N THR A 20 22.13 -34.74 -12.89
CA THR A 20 21.70 -33.41 -13.32
C THR A 20 20.78 -32.87 -12.24
N THR A 21 21.26 -31.96 -11.42
CA THR A 21 20.40 -31.16 -10.54
C THR A 21 19.44 -30.41 -11.44
N SER A 22 18.23 -30.93 -11.58
CA SER A 22 17.14 -30.22 -12.23
C SER A 22 16.97 -28.92 -11.45
N GLN A 23 17.44 -27.82 -11.99
CA GLN A 23 17.16 -26.50 -11.44
C GLN A 23 15.65 -26.29 -11.58
N ALA A 24 14.97 -26.10 -10.45
CA ALA A 24 13.53 -25.85 -10.47
C ALA A 24 13.23 -24.65 -11.38
N GLU A 25 12.21 -24.77 -12.22
CA GLU A 25 11.77 -23.66 -13.09
C GLU A 25 11.45 -22.43 -12.24
N PRO A 26 11.85 -21.23 -12.68
CA PRO A 26 11.57 -20.00 -11.94
C PRO A 26 10.07 -19.74 -11.81
N VAL A 27 9.64 -19.29 -10.64
CA VAL A 27 8.25 -18.89 -10.42
C VAL A 27 7.92 -17.72 -11.32
N LYS A 28 6.87 -17.82 -12.13
CA LYS A 28 6.32 -16.71 -12.91
C LYS A 28 5.34 -15.92 -12.04
N ALA A 29 5.68 -14.66 -11.73
CA ALA A 29 4.87 -13.77 -10.94
C ALA A 29 4.34 -12.61 -11.79
N GLY A 30 3.01 -12.44 -11.84
CA GLY A 30 2.33 -11.37 -12.58
C GLY A 30 1.92 -10.23 -11.67
N PHE A 31 1.93 -9.01 -12.19
CA PHE A 31 1.49 -7.80 -11.49
C PHE A 31 0.58 -6.98 -12.39
N VAL A 32 -0.57 -6.54 -11.87
CA VAL A 32 -1.54 -5.72 -12.63
C VAL A 32 -1.70 -4.38 -11.94
N TYR A 33 -1.32 -3.30 -12.58
CA TYR A 33 -1.31 -1.97 -11.99
C TYR A 33 -2.42 -1.08 -12.56
N VAL A 34 -3.10 -0.34 -11.67
CA VAL A 34 -4.28 0.48 -12.00
C VAL A 34 -3.96 1.79 -12.70
N SER A 35 -2.69 2.20 -12.71
CA SER A 35 -2.23 3.43 -13.34
C SER A 35 -0.84 3.23 -13.96
N PRO A 36 -0.34 4.17 -14.77
CA PRO A 36 1.04 4.16 -15.22
C PRO A 36 2.04 4.14 -14.05
N ILE A 37 3.23 3.60 -14.29
CA ILE A 37 4.36 3.70 -13.35
C ILE A 37 4.98 5.09 -13.53
N THR A 38 4.69 5.98 -12.61
CA THR A 38 5.26 7.33 -12.55
C THR A 38 6.49 7.37 -11.65
N GLU A 39 7.07 8.56 -11.41
CA GLU A 39 8.24 8.75 -10.55
C GLU A 39 7.97 8.47 -9.06
N ALA A 40 6.72 8.59 -8.62
CA ALA A 40 6.26 8.29 -7.27
C ALA A 40 4.77 7.91 -7.27
N GLY A 41 4.21 7.55 -6.14
CA GLY A 41 2.78 7.25 -5.97
C GLY A 41 2.47 5.76 -5.84
N TRP A 42 1.18 5.41 -5.93
CA TRP A 42 0.67 4.06 -5.64
C TRP A 42 1.32 2.98 -6.51
N THR A 43 1.18 3.08 -7.82
CA THR A 43 1.71 2.08 -8.76
C THR A 43 3.23 1.97 -8.66
N ARG A 44 3.94 3.11 -8.55
CA ARG A 44 5.40 3.10 -8.34
C ARG A 44 5.81 2.31 -7.12
N GLN A 45 5.11 2.49 -6.01
CA GLN A 45 5.44 1.80 -4.76
C GLN A 45 5.22 0.28 -4.85
N HIS A 46 4.20 -0.16 -5.57
CA HIS A 46 4.00 -1.59 -5.84
C HIS A 46 5.03 -2.15 -6.82
N ASP A 47 5.47 -1.37 -7.81
CA ASP A 47 6.55 -1.77 -8.72
C ASP A 47 7.92 -1.86 -8.00
N GLU A 48 8.18 -0.99 -7.03
CA GLU A 48 9.34 -1.15 -6.14
C GLU A 48 9.25 -2.46 -5.32
N GLY A 49 8.05 -2.84 -4.91
CA GLY A 49 7.79 -4.15 -4.29
C GLY A 49 8.12 -5.31 -5.24
N ARG A 50 7.72 -5.23 -6.51
CA ARG A 50 8.06 -6.22 -7.55
C ARG A 50 9.57 -6.31 -7.77
N LYS A 51 10.25 -5.17 -7.90
CA LYS A 51 11.72 -5.12 -8.04
C LYS A 51 12.45 -5.69 -6.83
N ALA A 52 11.90 -5.50 -5.62
CA ALA A 52 12.44 -6.12 -4.43
C ALA A 52 12.37 -7.66 -4.48
N VAL A 53 11.29 -8.21 -5.06
CA VAL A 53 11.17 -9.66 -5.31
C VAL A 53 12.26 -10.14 -6.27
N GLU A 54 12.45 -9.45 -7.40
CA GLU A 54 13.52 -9.78 -8.36
C GLU A 54 14.91 -9.74 -7.70
N LYS A 55 15.18 -8.69 -6.95
CA LYS A 55 16.46 -8.53 -6.23
C LYS A 55 16.69 -9.64 -5.20
N ALA A 56 15.63 -10.06 -4.50
CA ALA A 56 15.74 -11.06 -3.42
C ALA A 56 15.83 -12.50 -3.93
N LEU A 57 15.20 -12.80 -5.07
CA LEU A 57 15.08 -14.18 -5.59
C LEU A 57 15.93 -14.45 -6.82
N GLY A 58 16.40 -13.42 -7.53
CA GLY A 58 17.25 -13.57 -8.70
C GLY A 58 16.63 -14.50 -9.76
N ASP A 59 17.39 -15.46 -10.22
CA ASP A 59 16.97 -16.42 -11.25
C ASP A 59 15.84 -17.38 -10.84
N LYS A 60 15.42 -17.36 -9.56
CA LYS A 60 14.32 -18.18 -9.06
C LYS A 60 12.93 -17.59 -9.34
N VAL A 61 12.86 -16.39 -9.90
CA VAL A 61 11.62 -15.70 -10.25
C VAL A 61 11.72 -15.03 -11.59
N LYS A 62 10.61 -15.02 -12.34
CA LYS A 62 10.41 -14.15 -13.52
C LYS A 62 9.17 -13.30 -13.26
N THR A 63 9.32 -11.98 -13.26
CA THR A 63 8.18 -11.09 -13.07
C THR A 63 7.71 -10.52 -14.41
N THR A 64 6.40 -10.34 -14.52
CA THR A 64 5.73 -9.64 -15.63
C THR A 64 4.79 -8.62 -15.01
N PHE A 65 4.67 -7.45 -15.58
CA PHE A 65 3.66 -6.48 -15.17
C PHE A 65 2.88 -5.92 -16.36
N VAL A 66 1.63 -5.53 -16.10
CA VAL A 66 0.81 -4.76 -17.02
C VAL A 66 0.30 -3.54 -16.25
N ALA A 67 0.62 -2.36 -16.74
CA ALA A 67 0.26 -1.10 -16.11
C ALA A 67 -0.86 -0.39 -16.88
N ASP A 68 -1.49 0.60 -16.22
CA ASP A 68 -2.59 1.39 -16.78
C ASP A 68 -3.80 0.54 -17.16
N VAL A 69 -4.16 -0.39 -16.30
CA VAL A 69 -5.28 -1.30 -16.49
C VAL A 69 -6.49 -0.77 -15.73
N ALA A 70 -7.57 -0.45 -16.44
CA ALA A 70 -8.80 0.01 -15.81
C ALA A 70 -9.44 -1.10 -14.96
N GLU A 71 -10.11 -0.71 -13.87
CA GLU A 71 -10.87 -1.64 -13.04
C GLU A 71 -12.06 -2.22 -13.81
N GLY A 72 -12.57 -3.37 -13.39
CA GLY A 72 -13.69 -4.05 -14.05
C GLY A 72 -13.25 -5.01 -15.16
N ALA A 73 -13.83 -4.88 -16.36
CA ALA A 73 -13.64 -5.84 -17.45
C ALA A 73 -12.19 -5.94 -17.97
N ASP A 74 -11.47 -4.82 -18.03
CA ASP A 74 -10.08 -4.82 -18.45
C ASP A 74 -9.18 -5.54 -17.45
N ALA A 75 -9.38 -5.30 -16.16
CA ALA A 75 -8.67 -6.02 -15.10
C ALA A 75 -8.94 -7.53 -15.21
N GLU A 76 -10.20 -7.95 -15.37
CA GLU A 76 -10.57 -9.35 -15.52
C GLU A 76 -9.85 -9.99 -16.72
N ARG A 77 -9.83 -9.30 -17.87
CA ARG A 77 -9.12 -9.77 -19.07
C ARG A 77 -7.63 -9.93 -18.83
N VAL A 78 -6.96 -8.91 -18.29
CA VAL A 78 -5.50 -8.93 -18.07
C VAL A 78 -5.10 -9.99 -17.04
N ILE A 79 -5.86 -10.13 -15.94
CA ILE A 79 -5.61 -11.15 -14.92
C ILE A 79 -5.75 -12.56 -15.53
N ARG A 80 -6.78 -12.79 -16.37
CA ARG A 80 -6.99 -14.05 -17.08
C ARG A 80 -5.85 -14.35 -18.05
N ASP A 81 -5.41 -13.35 -18.82
CA ASP A 81 -4.32 -13.50 -19.77
C ASP A 81 -3.01 -13.90 -19.07
N LEU A 82 -2.68 -13.28 -17.96
CA LEU A 82 -1.51 -13.66 -17.15
C LEU A 82 -1.63 -15.09 -16.61
N ALA A 83 -2.80 -15.49 -16.11
CA ALA A 83 -3.03 -16.85 -15.62
C ALA A 83 -2.90 -17.89 -16.75
N ALA A 84 -3.47 -17.61 -17.94
CA ALA A 84 -3.36 -18.47 -19.12
C ALA A 84 -1.91 -18.57 -19.66
N GLN A 85 -1.08 -17.55 -19.47
CA GLN A 85 0.35 -17.58 -19.80
C GLN A 85 1.21 -18.35 -18.79
N GLY A 86 0.60 -18.99 -17.81
CA GLY A 86 1.26 -19.85 -16.83
C GLY A 86 1.94 -19.11 -15.69
N HIS A 87 1.46 -17.91 -15.34
CA HIS A 87 1.87 -17.25 -14.09
C HIS A 87 1.31 -18.05 -12.90
N GLN A 88 2.17 -18.35 -11.95
CA GLN A 88 1.83 -19.17 -10.78
C GLN A 88 1.28 -18.35 -9.61
N ILE A 89 1.63 -17.05 -9.58
CA ILE A 89 1.10 -16.08 -8.63
C ILE A 89 0.87 -14.74 -9.33
N ILE A 90 -0.27 -14.09 -9.05
CA ILE A 90 -0.65 -12.82 -9.65
C ILE A 90 -1.07 -11.84 -8.55
N PHE A 91 -0.41 -10.70 -8.50
CA PHE A 91 -0.69 -9.60 -7.58
C PHE A 91 -1.56 -8.54 -8.26
N THR A 92 -2.64 -8.15 -7.59
CA THR A 92 -3.66 -7.25 -8.14
C THR A 92 -3.90 -6.07 -7.19
N PRO A 93 -2.98 -5.09 -7.13
CA PRO A 93 -3.03 -3.98 -6.19
C PRO A 93 -3.99 -2.86 -6.62
N SER A 94 -5.28 -3.11 -6.50
CA SER A 94 -6.35 -2.10 -6.48
C SER A 94 -7.62 -2.66 -5.84
N PHE A 95 -8.39 -1.81 -5.17
CA PHE A 95 -9.65 -2.19 -4.54
C PHE A 95 -10.64 -2.77 -5.56
N GLY A 96 -10.79 -2.13 -6.72
CA GLY A 96 -11.70 -2.58 -7.77
C GLY A 96 -11.23 -3.82 -8.54
N TYR A 97 -10.03 -4.32 -8.26
CA TYR A 97 -9.56 -5.57 -8.82
C TYR A 97 -10.02 -6.82 -8.05
N MET A 98 -10.59 -6.65 -6.85
CA MET A 98 -10.98 -7.78 -6.01
C MET A 98 -11.99 -8.72 -6.71
N GLU A 99 -13.10 -8.19 -7.22
CA GLU A 99 -14.12 -9.02 -7.88
C GLU A 99 -13.62 -9.65 -9.19
N PRO A 100 -12.93 -8.92 -10.10
CA PRO A 100 -12.23 -9.52 -11.23
C PRO A 100 -11.29 -10.67 -10.84
N THR A 101 -10.48 -10.47 -9.80
CA THR A 101 -9.56 -11.49 -9.30
C THR A 101 -10.29 -12.75 -8.83
N LEU A 102 -11.33 -12.59 -8.02
CA LEU A 102 -12.15 -13.71 -7.52
C LEU A 102 -12.84 -14.48 -8.65
N LYS A 103 -13.27 -13.77 -9.69
CA LYS A 103 -13.90 -14.38 -10.86
C LYS A 103 -12.91 -15.24 -11.64
N VAL A 104 -11.73 -14.67 -11.98
CA VAL A 104 -10.69 -15.40 -12.71
C VAL A 104 -10.11 -16.55 -11.89
N ALA A 105 -9.98 -16.40 -10.57
CA ALA A 105 -9.47 -17.44 -9.70
C ALA A 105 -10.27 -18.75 -9.75
N LYS A 106 -11.58 -18.69 -10.01
CA LYS A 106 -12.42 -19.86 -10.21
C LYS A 106 -12.06 -20.65 -11.47
N GLU A 107 -11.60 -19.97 -12.51
CA GLU A 107 -11.21 -20.56 -13.78
C GLU A 107 -9.80 -21.20 -13.71
N PHE A 108 -8.94 -20.71 -12.80
CA PHE A 108 -7.55 -21.13 -12.64
C PHE A 108 -7.22 -21.60 -11.20
N PRO A 109 -7.75 -22.75 -10.74
CA PRO A 109 -7.64 -23.17 -9.34
C PRO A 109 -6.20 -23.41 -8.86
N ASN A 110 -5.27 -23.67 -9.77
CA ASN A 110 -3.86 -23.89 -9.44
C ASN A 110 -3.04 -22.61 -9.34
N VAL A 111 -3.50 -21.50 -9.92
CA VAL A 111 -2.86 -20.18 -9.82
C VAL A 111 -3.20 -19.55 -8.49
N LYS A 112 -2.23 -18.87 -7.86
CA LYS A 112 -2.40 -18.14 -6.61
C LYS A 112 -2.61 -16.66 -6.92
N PHE A 113 -3.53 -16.03 -6.23
CA PHE A 113 -3.87 -14.62 -6.42
C PHE A 113 -3.73 -13.86 -5.11
N GLU A 114 -3.11 -12.70 -5.19
CA GLU A 114 -2.92 -11.76 -4.08
C GLU A 114 -3.72 -10.49 -4.36
N SER A 115 -4.96 -10.44 -3.85
CA SER A 115 -5.82 -9.25 -3.94
C SER A 115 -5.38 -8.23 -2.91
N VAL A 116 -4.61 -7.22 -3.36
CA VAL A 116 -4.13 -6.15 -2.48
C VAL A 116 -5.21 -5.08 -2.35
N THR A 117 -5.50 -4.65 -1.12
CA THR A 117 -6.64 -3.83 -0.71
C THR A 117 -8.01 -4.53 -0.80
N GLY A 118 -8.03 -5.81 -1.19
CA GLY A 118 -9.23 -6.64 -1.10
C GLY A 118 -9.51 -7.09 0.33
N TYR A 119 -10.74 -7.60 0.55
CA TYR A 119 -11.19 -8.14 1.84
C TYR A 119 -11.85 -9.52 1.72
N LYS A 120 -12.12 -9.99 0.50
CA LYS A 120 -12.64 -11.33 0.24
C LYS A 120 -11.50 -12.28 -0.13
N THR A 121 -11.61 -13.52 0.35
CA THR A 121 -10.65 -14.59 0.07
C THR A 121 -11.34 -15.79 -0.61
N ALA A 122 -10.54 -16.66 -1.24
CA ALA A 122 -10.96 -17.95 -1.74
C ALA A 122 -9.81 -18.98 -1.54
N ALA A 123 -10.00 -20.23 -1.88
CA ALA A 123 -8.98 -21.27 -1.69
C ALA A 123 -7.62 -20.91 -2.32
N ASN A 124 -7.63 -20.21 -3.44
CA ASN A 124 -6.45 -19.73 -4.17
C ASN A 124 -6.35 -18.19 -4.26
N VAL A 125 -7.14 -17.45 -3.48
CA VAL A 125 -7.07 -15.98 -3.38
C VAL A 125 -6.80 -15.59 -1.94
N ALA A 126 -5.69 -14.92 -1.70
CA ALA A 126 -5.42 -14.22 -0.45
C ALA A 126 -5.77 -12.73 -0.59
N ALA A 127 -6.19 -12.11 0.49
CA ALA A 127 -6.36 -10.68 0.60
C ALA A 127 -5.23 -10.09 1.46
N SER A 128 -4.73 -8.93 1.07
CA SER A 128 -3.73 -8.20 1.86
C SER A 128 -4.01 -6.70 1.82
N ASN A 129 -3.80 -6.06 2.95
CA ASN A 129 -3.92 -4.62 3.07
C ASN A 129 -2.96 -4.10 4.13
N ALA A 130 -2.74 -2.79 4.16
CA ALA A 130 -1.96 -2.14 5.18
C ALA A 130 -2.84 -1.24 6.07
N ARG A 131 -2.44 -1.07 7.35
CA ARG A 131 -3.08 -0.14 8.28
C ARG A 131 -2.63 1.28 7.98
N TYR A 132 -2.97 1.79 6.78
CA TYR A 132 -2.57 3.13 6.32
C TYR A 132 -2.96 4.21 7.32
N TYR A 133 -4.07 4.02 8.04
CA TYR A 133 -4.56 4.97 9.04
C TYR A 133 -3.53 5.24 10.16
N GLU A 134 -2.66 4.29 10.48
CA GLU A 134 -1.59 4.50 11.48
C GLU A 134 -0.62 5.59 11.00
N GLY A 135 -0.19 5.50 9.74
CA GLY A 135 0.66 6.53 9.13
C GLY A 135 -0.07 7.86 8.95
N ARG A 136 -1.38 7.82 8.64
CA ARG A 136 -2.19 9.02 8.50
C ARG A 136 -2.34 9.79 9.81
N TYR A 137 -2.52 9.08 10.92
CA TYR A 137 -2.54 9.69 12.25
C TYR A 137 -1.23 10.44 12.55
N LEU A 138 -0.10 9.81 12.27
CA LEU A 138 1.22 10.40 12.45
C LEU A 138 1.44 11.63 11.57
N ALA A 139 1.03 11.54 10.31
CA ALA A 139 1.07 12.67 9.38
C ALA A 139 0.14 13.80 9.83
N GLY A 140 -1.01 13.47 10.42
CA GLY A 140 -1.91 14.43 11.05
C GLY A 140 -1.23 15.21 12.17
N ILE A 141 -0.46 14.55 13.04
CA ILE A 141 0.34 15.24 14.08
C ILE A 141 1.29 16.25 13.44
N ALA A 142 2.05 15.85 12.41
CA ALA A 142 2.95 16.76 11.70
C ALA A 142 2.19 17.94 11.09
N ALA A 143 1.08 17.68 10.40
CA ALA A 143 0.23 18.70 9.82
C ALA A 143 -0.33 19.70 10.87
N GLY A 144 -0.78 19.18 12.00
CA GLY A 144 -1.33 19.98 13.11
C GLY A 144 -0.29 20.92 13.75
N ARG A 145 0.99 20.50 13.75
CA ARG A 145 2.12 21.34 14.20
C ARG A 145 2.57 22.36 13.17
N MET A 146 2.37 22.08 11.89
CA MET A 146 2.87 22.91 10.79
C MET A 146 1.85 23.93 10.27
N THR A 147 0.55 23.65 10.36
CA THR A 147 -0.50 24.56 9.87
C THR A 147 -0.51 25.90 10.62
N GLN A 148 -0.75 26.97 9.88
CA GLN A 148 -0.92 28.34 10.40
C GLN A 148 -2.39 28.78 10.37
N THR A 149 -3.17 28.26 9.41
CA THR A 149 -4.60 28.60 9.25
C THR A 149 -5.52 27.69 10.09
N ASN A 150 -5.01 26.60 10.65
CA ASN A 150 -5.76 25.51 11.26
C ASN A 150 -6.68 24.78 10.26
N VAL A 151 -6.49 24.94 8.96
CA VAL A 151 -7.27 24.30 7.90
C VAL A 151 -6.37 23.43 7.06
N ALA A 152 -6.65 22.14 7.02
CA ALA A 152 -6.05 21.22 6.06
C ALA A 152 -7.08 20.84 4.99
N GLY A 153 -6.59 20.56 3.79
CA GLY A 153 -7.33 19.90 2.72
C GLY A 153 -7.04 18.40 2.65
N TYR A 154 -7.99 17.64 2.14
CA TYR A 154 -7.81 16.22 1.86
C TYR A 154 -8.43 15.86 0.50
N VAL A 155 -7.60 15.50 -0.46
CA VAL A 155 -8.05 15.04 -1.78
C VAL A 155 -8.24 13.53 -1.70
N ALA A 156 -9.46 13.04 -1.91
CA ALA A 156 -9.83 11.65 -1.68
C ALA A 156 -10.38 11.00 -2.95
N GLY A 157 -10.03 9.72 -3.19
CA GLY A 157 -10.54 8.96 -4.33
C GLY A 157 -12.00 8.58 -4.15
N PHE A 158 -12.28 7.51 -3.44
CA PHE A 158 -13.63 6.98 -3.22
C PHE A 158 -13.97 6.91 -1.72
N PRO A 159 -15.26 7.06 -1.34
CA PRO A 159 -15.69 7.03 0.07
C PRO A 159 -15.81 5.58 0.60
N ILE A 160 -14.76 4.79 0.46
CA ILE A 160 -14.69 3.43 1.00
C ILE A 160 -14.08 3.44 2.42
N PRO A 161 -14.29 2.39 3.24
CA PRO A 161 -13.83 2.35 4.63
C PRO A 161 -12.35 2.69 4.80
N GLU A 162 -11.46 2.20 3.94
CA GLU A 162 -10.01 2.47 4.00
C GLU A 162 -9.70 3.97 3.88
N VAL A 163 -10.38 4.67 2.97
CA VAL A 163 -10.19 6.12 2.77
C VAL A 163 -10.76 6.91 3.95
N LEU A 164 -11.94 6.49 4.47
CA LEU A 164 -12.53 7.08 5.67
C LEU A 164 -11.62 6.91 6.90
N GLN A 165 -11.02 5.73 7.07
CA GLN A 165 -10.00 5.49 8.10
C GLN A 165 -8.85 6.49 7.99
N GLY A 166 -8.36 6.71 6.77
CA GLY A 166 -7.27 7.63 6.49
C GLY A 166 -7.59 9.08 6.85
N ILE A 167 -8.75 9.58 6.40
CA ILE A 167 -9.24 10.93 6.71
C ILE A 167 -9.44 11.11 8.20
N ASN A 168 -10.11 10.17 8.84
CA ASN A 168 -10.43 10.22 10.26
C ASN A 168 -9.17 10.19 11.13
N ALA A 169 -8.24 9.28 10.84
CA ALA A 169 -6.98 9.17 11.57
C ALA A 169 -6.11 10.42 11.40
N PHE A 170 -6.02 10.97 10.19
CA PHE A 170 -5.34 12.22 9.91
C PHE A 170 -5.93 13.37 10.74
N THR A 171 -7.25 13.50 10.74
CA THR A 171 -7.97 14.53 11.50
C THR A 171 -7.76 14.38 13.01
N LEU A 172 -7.88 13.16 13.54
CA LEU A 172 -7.63 12.87 14.95
C LEU A 172 -6.18 13.16 15.35
N GLY A 173 -5.22 12.77 14.51
CA GLY A 173 -3.81 13.08 14.71
C GLY A 173 -3.55 14.60 14.73
N MET A 174 -4.12 15.32 13.77
CA MET A 174 -4.00 16.79 13.68
C MET A 174 -4.60 17.46 14.91
N ARG A 175 -5.80 17.06 15.33
CA ARG A 175 -6.51 17.63 16.47
C ARG A 175 -5.92 17.23 17.84
N SER A 176 -5.16 16.14 17.92
CA SER A 176 -4.46 15.74 19.14
C SER A 176 -3.41 16.77 19.59
N VAL A 177 -2.89 17.55 18.66
CA VAL A 177 -1.88 18.61 18.91
C VAL A 177 -2.37 20.01 18.57
N ASN A 178 -3.48 20.13 17.85
CA ASN A 178 -4.15 21.37 17.48
C ASN A 178 -5.67 21.20 17.49
N PRO A 179 -6.33 21.35 18.64
CA PRO A 179 -7.79 21.12 18.77
C PRO A 179 -8.67 21.97 17.86
N LYS A 180 -8.17 23.11 17.36
CA LYS A 180 -8.90 24.01 16.46
C LYS A 180 -8.86 23.56 15.01
N ALA A 181 -8.04 22.58 14.68
CA ALA A 181 -7.83 22.14 13.32
C ALA A 181 -9.10 21.55 12.70
N THR A 182 -9.29 21.84 11.42
CA THR A 182 -10.34 21.30 10.57
C THR A 182 -9.76 20.72 9.29
N VAL A 183 -10.43 19.73 8.71
CA VAL A 183 -10.03 19.05 7.47
C VAL A 183 -11.18 19.13 6.46
N LYS A 184 -10.95 19.80 5.32
CA LYS A 184 -11.90 19.87 4.20
C LYS A 184 -11.62 18.76 3.21
N VAL A 185 -12.64 18.01 2.82
CA VAL A 185 -12.50 16.85 1.91
C VAL A 185 -13.10 17.16 0.55
N VAL A 186 -12.35 16.84 -0.51
CA VAL A 186 -12.84 16.82 -1.90
C VAL A 186 -12.75 15.40 -2.44
N TRP A 187 -13.87 14.87 -2.92
CA TRP A 187 -13.98 13.54 -3.52
C TRP A 187 -13.84 13.59 -5.03
N LEU A 188 -12.94 12.78 -5.60
CA LEU A 188 -12.69 12.74 -7.05
C LEU A 188 -13.43 11.63 -7.79
N ASN A 189 -13.83 10.57 -7.08
CA ASN A 189 -14.33 9.33 -7.66
C ASN A 189 -13.35 8.72 -8.69
N ALA A 190 -12.07 8.86 -8.43
CA ALA A 190 -10.98 8.28 -9.20
C ALA A 190 -9.77 7.98 -8.30
N TRP A 191 -9.01 6.91 -8.61
CA TRP A 191 -7.74 6.62 -7.93
C TRP A 191 -6.59 7.40 -8.52
N PHE A 192 -6.62 7.69 -9.82
CA PHE A 192 -5.57 8.37 -10.55
C PHE A 192 -6.17 9.28 -11.61
N ASP A 193 -6.13 10.58 -11.39
CA ASP A 193 -6.57 11.61 -12.34
C ASP A 193 -5.78 12.89 -12.03
N PRO A 194 -4.53 13.02 -12.53
CA PRO A 194 -3.65 14.14 -12.19
C PRO A 194 -4.26 15.53 -12.39
N PRO A 195 -5.02 15.80 -13.50
CA PRO A 195 -5.72 17.08 -13.64
C PRO A 195 -6.72 17.36 -12.53
N LYS A 196 -7.61 16.41 -12.20
CA LYS A 196 -8.59 16.60 -11.12
C LYS A 196 -7.95 16.64 -9.75
N GLU A 197 -6.90 15.87 -9.51
CA GLU A 197 -6.13 15.92 -8.26
C GLU A 197 -5.54 17.31 -8.03
N ARG A 198 -4.96 17.90 -9.08
CA ARG A 198 -4.43 19.27 -9.05
C ARG A 198 -5.53 20.30 -8.79
N GLU A 199 -6.64 20.24 -9.55
CA GLU A 199 -7.77 21.15 -9.41
C GLU A 199 -8.34 21.12 -7.98
N ALA A 200 -8.54 19.93 -7.43
CA ALA A 200 -9.00 19.75 -6.05
C ALA A 200 -8.05 20.38 -5.03
N ALA A 201 -6.74 20.18 -5.18
CA ALA A 201 -5.75 20.78 -4.31
C ALA A 201 -5.79 22.32 -4.39
N MET A 202 -5.85 22.88 -5.59
CA MET A 202 -5.97 24.33 -5.79
C MET A 202 -7.24 24.90 -5.16
N SER A 203 -8.38 24.24 -5.36
CA SER A 203 -9.64 24.64 -4.72
C SER A 203 -9.57 24.64 -3.19
N LEU A 204 -8.88 23.64 -2.60
CA LEU A 204 -8.67 23.59 -1.15
C LEU A 204 -7.78 24.72 -0.65
N PHE A 205 -6.73 25.10 -1.39
CA PHE A 205 -5.88 26.25 -1.05
C PHE A 205 -6.65 27.57 -1.11
N ASP A 206 -7.51 27.75 -2.12
CA ASP A 206 -8.39 28.92 -2.24
C ASP A 206 -9.42 28.99 -1.09
N GLN A 207 -9.73 27.85 -0.47
CA GLN A 207 -10.56 27.73 0.73
C GLN A 207 -9.76 27.81 2.04
N GLN A 208 -8.57 28.41 2.02
CA GLN A 208 -7.70 28.67 3.18
C GLN A 208 -6.96 27.43 3.72
N ALA A 209 -6.98 26.28 3.08
CA ALA A 209 -6.09 25.21 3.47
C ALA A 209 -4.62 25.63 3.21
N ASP A 210 -3.76 25.45 4.19
CA ASP A 210 -2.31 25.68 4.05
C ASP A 210 -1.50 24.39 4.10
N VAL A 211 -2.17 23.27 4.42
CA VAL A 211 -1.66 21.90 4.35
C VAL A 211 -2.64 21.07 3.55
N VAL A 212 -2.15 20.18 2.68
CA VAL A 212 -2.99 19.22 1.97
C VAL A 212 -2.47 17.79 2.17
N ALA A 213 -3.37 16.85 2.38
CA ALA A 213 -3.14 15.42 2.30
C ALA A 213 -3.99 14.84 1.16
N PHE A 214 -3.69 13.63 0.72
CA PHE A 214 -4.43 13.00 -0.38
C PHE A 214 -4.44 11.48 -0.27
N HIS A 215 -5.45 10.85 -0.88
CA HIS A 215 -5.57 9.40 -1.04
C HIS A 215 -5.89 9.07 -2.50
N THR A 216 -4.98 9.50 -3.37
CA THR A 216 -4.97 9.30 -4.82
C THR A 216 -3.56 8.90 -5.25
N GLY A 217 -3.38 8.48 -6.49
CA GLY A 217 -2.19 7.77 -6.91
C GLY A 217 -1.10 8.60 -7.59
N SER A 218 -1.37 9.88 -7.91
CA SER A 218 -0.42 10.73 -8.66
C SER A 218 0.39 11.66 -7.76
N THR A 219 1.32 12.38 -8.37
CA THR A 219 2.13 13.42 -7.71
C THR A 219 1.51 14.81 -7.81
N ALA A 220 0.35 14.95 -8.45
CA ALA A 220 -0.24 16.25 -8.82
C ALA A 220 -0.58 17.15 -7.61
N VAL A 221 -1.06 16.56 -6.51
CA VAL A 221 -1.35 17.30 -5.27
C VAL A 221 -0.08 17.89 -4.67
N MET A 222 1.02 17.12 -4.68
CA MET A 222 2.32 17.60 -4.18
C MET A 222 2.88 18.73 -5.04
N ALA A 223 2.80 18.57 -6.37
CA ALA A 223 3.22 19.61 -7.32
C ALA A 223 2.41 20.90 -7.16
N ALA A 224 1.08 20.79 -6.97
CA ALA A 224 0.20 21.93 -6.72
C ALA A 224 0.58 22.67 -5.41
N ALA A 225 0.89 21.92 -4.35
CA ALA A 225 1.33 22.51 -3.08
C ALA A 225 2.67 23.23 -3.23
N GLN A 226 3.62 22.64 -3.94
CA GLN A 226 4.91 23.26 -4.23
C GLN A 226 4.74 24.58 -5.00
N GLU A 227 3.93 24.59 -6.04
CA GLU A 227 3.64 25.76 -6.86
C GLU A 227 2.99 26.90 -6.06
N ARG A 228 2.05 26.58 -5.17
CA ARG A 228 1.33 27.54 -4.34
C ARG A 228 2.10 27.97 -3.07
N GLY A 229 3.31 27.44 -2.85
CA GLY A 229 4.07 27.66 -1.63
C GLY A 229 3.35 27.17 -0.37
N LYS A 230 2.49 26.16 -0.52
CA LYS A 230 1.76 25.48 0.55
C LYS A 230 2.49 24.22 0.97
N MET A 231 2.01 23.56 2.02
CA MET A 231 2.58 22.32 2.52
C MET A 231 1.72 21.12 2.16
N ALA A 232 2.36 19.95 2.01
CA ALA A 232 1.66 18.72 1.69
C ALA A 232 2.25 17.52 2.44
N VAL A 233 1.38 16.52 2.71
CA VAL A 233 1.78 15.22 3.20
C VAL A 233 1.91 14.28 2.01
N ALA A 234 3.11 13.78 1.75
CA ALA A 234 3.33 12.79 0.70
C ALA A 234 2.72 11.44 1.10
N TYR A 235 2.17 10.75 0.11
CA TYR A 235 1.53 9.47 0.30
C TYR A 235 2.03 8.43 -0.70
N HIS A 236 2.09 7.19 -0.26
CA HIS A 236 2.64 6.04 -0.96
C HIS A 236 4.16 6.04 -1.01
N SER A 237 4.77 7.13 -1.46
CA SER A 237 6.21 7.30 -1.67
C SER A 237 6.70 8.61 -1.04
N ASP A 238 8.02 8.72 -0.85
CA ASP A 238 8.68 10.02 -0.68
C ASP A 238 8.58 10.81 -2.00
N MET A 239 8.11 12.05 -1.90
CA MET A 239 7.88 12.92 -3.06
C MET A 239 8.70 14.22 -3.00
N ARG A 240 9.80 14.27 -2.22
CA ARG A 240 10.70 15.43 -2.17
C ARG A 240 11.32 15.75 -3.53
N MET A 241 11.44 14.78 -4.41
CA MET A 241 11.87 15.02 -5.78
C MET A 241 10.87 15.85 -6.61
N VAL A 242 9.58 15.77 -6.26
CA VAL A 242 8.49 16.54 -6.90
C VAL A 242 8.22 17.85 -6.16
N ALA A 243 8.25 17.80 -4.85
CA ALA A 243 7.87 18.91 -3.97
C ALA A 243 8.88 19.09 -2.83
N PRO A 244 10.12 19.53 -3.15
CA PRO A 244 11.22 19.59 -2.19
C PRO A 244 10.94 20.51 -0.99
N ASP A 245 10.19 21.60 -1.20
CA ASP A 245 9.87 22.56 -0.16
C ASP A 245 8.48 22.39 0.46
N ALA A 246 7.57 21.71 -0.23
CA ALA A 246 6.19 21.53 0.20
C ALA A 246 6.00 20.32 1.09
N GLN A 247 6.82 19.26 0.93
CA GLN A 247 6.65 18.05 1.72
C GLN A 247 6.85 18.32 3.21
N ILE A 248 5.86 17.92 4.04
CA ILE A 248 5.99 17.85 5.48
C ILE A 248 6.62 16.50 5.86
N VAL A 249 6.01 15.43 5.47
CA VAL A 249 6.37 14.06 5.82
C VAL A 249 5.81 13.11 4.76
N ALA A 250 6.43 11.96 4.56
CA ALA A 250 5.89 10.91 3.73
C ALA A 250 5.30 9.77 4.58
N VAL A 251 4.12 9.30 4.19
CA VAL A 251 3.53 8.03 4.65
C VAL A 251 3.75 7.02 3.53
N THR A 252 4.67 6.09 3.75
CA THR A 252 5.05 5.09 2.75
C THR A 252 4.59 3.70 3.14
N HIS A 253 4.32 2.84 2.16
CA HIS A 253 3.99 1.44 2.39
C HIS A 253 5.04 0.53 1.75
N GLN A 254 5.35 -0.57 2.43
CA GLN A 254 6.47 -1.44 2.11
C GLN A 254 5.96 -2.83 1.70
N TRP A 255 5.96 -3.13 0.40
CA TRP A 255 5.42 -4.37 -0.14
C TRP A 255 6.48 -5.43 -0.46
N GLY A 256 7.75 -5.04 -0.57
CA GLY A 256 8.84 -5.91 -1.01
C GLY A 256 8.96 -7.20 -0.23
N ASP A 257 9.01 -7.11 1.11
CA ASP A 257 9.11 -8.27 1.99
C ASP A 257 7.86 -9.15 1.93
N TYR A 258 6.67 -8.54 1.88
CA TYR A 258 5.42 -9.28 1.75
C TYR A 258 5.38 -10.05 0.44
N TYR A 259 5.60 -9.39 -0.69
CA TYR A 259 5.60 -10.02 -2.01
C TYR A 259 6.66 -11.12 -2.11
N THR A 260 7.86 -10.87 -1.60
CA THR A 260 8.93 -11.87 -1.60
C THR A 260 8.55 -13.13 -0.83
N ARG A 261 7.94 -12.98 0.36
CA ARG A 261 7.46 -14.15 1.13
C ARG A 261 6.36 -14.92 0.39
N ARG A 262 5.43 -14.22 -0.29
CA ARG A 262 4.33 -14.86 -1.03
C ARG A 262 4.85 -15.65 -2.23
N VAL A 263 5.81 -15.08 -3.00
CA VAL A 263 6.46 -15.78 -4.11
C VAL A 263 7.27 -16.98 -3.63
N LYS A 264 8.03 -16.86 -2.54
CA LYS A 264 8.73 -18.00 -1.93
C LYS A 264 7.77 -19.11 -1.52
N ALA A 265 6.65 -18.76 -0.92
CA ALA A 265 5.65 -19.73 -0.50
C ALA A 265 5.01 -20.50 -1.69
N VAL A 266 4.93 -19.89 -2.87
CA VAL A 266 4.55 -20.60 -4.11
C VAL A 266 5.66 -21.54 -4.54
N ALA A 267 6.93 -21.10 -4.52
CA ALA A 267 8.07 -21.92 -4.92
C ALA A 267 8.25 -23.18 -4.08
N ASP A 268 8.00 -23.10 -2.77
CA ASP A 268 8.14 -24.23 -1.83
C ASP A 268 6.81 -24.97 -1.54
N GLY A 269 5.71 -24.58 -2.17
CA GLY A 269 4.39 -25.21 -2.00
C GLY A 269 3.69 -24.87 -0.68
N SER A 270 4.22 -23.96 0.14
CA SER A 270 3.67 -23.59 1.45
C SER A 270 2.62 -22.46 1.38
N TRP A 271 2.34 -21.94 0.18
CA TRP A 271 1.38 -20.86 0.02
C TRP A 271 -0.01 -21.24 0.53
N LYS A 272 -0.59 -20.39 1.36
CA LYS A 272 -1.96 -20.52 1.87
C LYS A 272 -2.72 -19.21 1.67
N SER A 273 -4.01 -19.34 1.36
CA SER A 273 -4.93 -18.22 1.40
C SER A 273 -5.03 -17.68 2.83
N GLY A 274 -5.42 -16.43 2.95
CA GLY A 274 -5.62 -15.75 4.22
C GLY A 274 -5.79 -14.26 4.03
N ASN A 275 -5.97 -13.55 5.12
CA ASN A 275 -6.07 -12.10 5.13
C ASN A 275 -4.92 -11.53 5.96
N VAL A 276 -4.15 -10.60 5.37
CA VAL A 276 -3.05 -9.89 6.04
C VAL A 276 -3.38 -8.41 6.10
N TRP A 277 -3.32 -7.85 7.29
CA TRP A 277 -3.53 -6.41 7.52
C TRP A 277 -2.45 -5.89 8.48
N GLY A 278 -1.29 -5.56 7.92
CA GLY A 278 -0.12 -5.11 8.68
C GLY A 278 0.01 -3.60 8.72
N GLY A 279 0.63 -3.09 9.77
CA GLY A 279 0.83 -1.67 10.01
C GLY A 279 2.29 -1.29 10.26
N VAL A 280 2.48 -0.32 11.12
CA VAL A 280 3.81 0.14 11.57
C VAL A 280 4.56 -0.98 12.28
N ARG A 281 3.89 -1.78 13.10
CA ARG A 281 4.49 -2.90 13.83
C ARG A 281 5.09 -3.94 12.89
N GLU A 282 4.37 -4.29 11.84
CA GLU A 282 4.77 -5.29 10.84
C GLU A 282 5.73 -4.72 9.78
N GLY A 283 6.07 -3.43 9.86
CA GLY A 283 6.91 -2.75 8.88
C GLY A 283 6.26 -2.50 7.52
N MET A 284 4.94 -2.69 7.41
CA MET A 284 4.20 -2.41 6.17
C MET A 284 3.91 -0.93 5.97
N ILE A 285 3.85 -0.15 7.05
CA ILE A 285 3.71 1.31 7.03
C ILE A 285 4.91 1.94 7.73
N ARG A 286 5.46 2.97 7.09
CA ARG A 286 6.53 3.80 7.64
C ARG A 286 6.18 5.27 7.43
N VAL A 287 6.50 6.10 8.44
CA VAL A 287 6.42 7.55 8.37
C VAL A 287 7.80 8.14 8.58
N GLY A 288 8.20 9.01 7.68
CA GLY A 288 9.52 9.62 7.68
C GLY A 288 9.71 10.55 6.48
N ASP A 289 10.95 10.64 5.99
CA ASP A 289 11.30 11.45 4.83
C ASP A 289 10.76 12.89 4.96
N PHE A 290 11.06 13.51 6.12
CA PHE A 290 10.62 14.85 6.44
C PHE A 290 11.22 15.88 5.49
N GLY A 291 10.40 16.87 5.11
CA GLY A 291 10.85 17.99 4.32
C GLY A 291 11.72 18.97 5.13
N PRO A 292 12.48 19.84 4.44
CA PRO A 292 13.50 20.71 5.07
C PRO A 292 12.90 21.78 5.99
N LYS A 293 11.62 22.13 5.81
CA LYS A 293 10.94 23.14 6.64
C LYS A 293 10.38 22.58 7.96
N VAL A 294 10.45 21.27 8.17
CA VAL A 294 9.88 20.62 9.36
C VAL A 294 10.87 20.70 10.52
N PRO A 295 10.53 21.38 11.61
CA PRO A 295 11.43 21.51 12.76
C PRO A 295 11.78 20.14 13.35
N LYS A 296 13.02 19.97 13.81
CA LYS A 296 13.51 18.72 14.43
C LYS A 296 12.60 18.23 15.56
N LYS A 297 12.07 19.16 16.38
CA LYS A 297 11.13 18.83 17.45
C LYS A 297 9.86 18.12 16.92
N VAL A 298 9.33 18.55 15.79
CA VAL A 298 8.15 17.92 15.16
C VAL A 298 8.50 16.53 14.63
N GLN A 299 9.66 16.42 13.97
CA GLN A 299 10.16 15.12 13.50
C GLN A 299 10.30 14.12 14.65
N ASP A 300 10.93 14.53 15.76
CA ASP A 300 11.13 13.68 16.94
C ASP A 300 9.81 13.27 17.60
N GLU A 301 8.83 14.18 17.67
CA GLU A 301 7.49 13.88 18.18
C GLU A 301 6.80 12.81 17.32
N VAL A 302 6.81 12.96 16.00
CA VAL A 302 6.19 12.00 15.06
C VAL A 302 6.87 10.63 15.17
N LEU A 303 8.20 10.58 15.21
CA LEU A 303 8.95 9.32 15.32
C LEU A 303 8.74 8.64 16.66
N ALA A 304 8.59 9.40 17.76
CA ALA A 304 8.24 8.85 19.07
C ALA A 304 6.84 8.23 19.04
N ARG A 305 5.85 8.91 18.45
CA ARG A 305 4.49 8.38 18.29
C ARG A 305 4.44 7.17 17.37
N GLN A 306 5.29 7.12 16.33
CA GLN A 306 5.42 5.92 15.50
C GLN A 306 5.90 4.71 16.32
N LYS A 307 6.86 4.90 17.22
CA LYS A 307 7.28 3.84 18.16
C LYS A 307 6.15 3.43 19.11
N ASP A 308 5.38 4.39 19.61
CA ASP A 308 4.22 4.12 20.47
C ASP A 308 3.15 3.28 19.72
N ILE A 309 2.89 3.55 18.44
CA ILE A 309 1.99 2.72 17.60
C ILE A 309 2.59 1.33 17.39
N GLY A 310 3.84 1.23 16.99
CA GLY A 310 4.51 -0.05 16.74
C GLY A 310 4.55 -0.95 17.98
N SER A 311 4.67 -0.37 19.18
CA SER A 311 4.61 -1.12 20.45
C SER A 311 3.18 -1.41 20.95
N GLY A 312 2.15 -0.84 20.31
CA GLY A 312 0.74 -0.95 20.76
C GLY A 312 0.36 -0.04 21.93
N LYS A 313 1.26 0.83 22.38
CA LYS A 313 0.99 1.82 23.43
C LYS A 313 -0.01 2.89 22.95
N LEU A 314 0.05 3.27 21.68
CA LEU A 314 -0.87 4.18 21.03
C LEU A 314 -1.68 3.45 19.96
N GLN A 315 -2.99 3.64 20.00
CA GLN A 315 -3.90 3.25 18.93
C GLN A 315 -4.62 4.50 18.42
N PRO A 316 -4.57 4.83 17.12
CA PRO A 316 -5.15 6.05 16.56
C PRO A 316 -6.63 6.25 16.88
N PHE A 317 -7.43 5.17 16.84
CA PHE A 317 -8.85 5.20 17.16
C PHE A 317 -9.11 4.85 18.63
N THR A 318 -8.61 5.70 19.52
CA THR A 318 -8.88 5.66 20.97
C THR A 318 -9.77 6.83 21.34
N GLY A 319 -10.88 6.56 22.05
CA GLY A 319 -11.87 7.55 22.44
C GLY A 319 -11.40 8.56 23.51
N PRO A 320 -12.11 9.70 23.63
CA PRO A 320 -13.43 9.91 23.05
C PRO A 320 -13.36 10.27 21.56
N ILE A 321 -14.27 9.69 20.75
CA ILE A 321 -14.44 10.04 19.34
C ILE A 321 -15.90 10.41 19.12
N VAL A 322 -16.11 11.56 18.50
CA VAL A 322 -17.40 12.08 18.06
C VAL A 322 -17.37 12.20 16.55
N ASP A 323 -18.45 11.88 15.87
CA ASP A 323 -18.55 12.08 14.42
C ASP A 323 -18.80 13.55 14.06
N ASN A 324 -18.77 13.87 12.78
CA ASN A 324 -18.96 15.24 12.30
C ASN A 324 -20.44 15.70 12.32
N GLU A 325 -21.36 14.85 12.78
CA GLU A 325 -22.77 15.17 13.05
C GLU A 325 -23.03 15.35 14.56
N GLY A 326 -21.98 15.20 15.42
CA GLY A 326 -22.06 15.38 16.85
C GLY A 326 -22.45 14.14 17.67
N ARG A 327 -22.53 12.96 17.04
CA ARG A 327 -22.85 11.71 17.74
C ARG A 327 -21.59 11.11 18.35
N GLU A 328 -21.68 10.60 19.60
CA GLU A 328 -20.60 9.84 20.19
C GLU A 328 -20.43 8.49 19.45
N VAL A 329 -19.24 8.25 18.93
CA VAL A 329 -18.85 7.00 18.27
C VAL A 329 -18.12 6.08 19.25
N LEU A 330 -17.29 6.67 20.12
CA LEU A 330 -16.44 5.92 21.05
C LEU A 330 -16.22 6.71 22.34
N ALA A 331 -16.57 6.11 23.47
CA ALA A 331 -16.39 6.74 24.77
C ALA A 331 -14.90 6.83 25.16
N LYS A 332 -14.61 7.72 26.12
CA LYS A 332 -13.24 7.94 26.61
C LYS A 332 -12.54 6.65 27.04
N GLY A 333 -11.33 6.43 26.54
CA GLY A 333 -10.49 5.28 26.87
C GLY A 333 -10.84 3.99 26.15
N GLN A 334 -11.96 3.91 25.45
CA GLN A 334 -12.29 2.78 24.59
C GLN A 334 -11.47 2.83 23.31
N LYS A 335 -11.32 1.68 22.66
CA LYS A 335 -10.59 1.52 21.38
C LYS A 335 -11.48 0.81 20.37
N LEU A 336 -11.45 1.24 19.12
CA LEU A 336 -12.12 0.49 18.06
C LEU A 336 -11.45 -0.87 17.85
N SER A 337 -12.25 -1.90 17.64
CA SER A 337 -11.77 -3.20 17.17
C SER A 337 -11.38 -3.14 15.69
N ASP A 338 -10.60 -4.12 15.23
CA ASP A 338 -10.26 -4.25 13.81
C ASP A 338 -11.51 -4.32 12.93
N GLU A 339 -12.54 -5.04 13.36
CA GLU A 339 -13.80 -5.14 12.63
C GLU A 339 -14.51 -3.77 12.52
N GLN A 340 -14.55 -2.99 13.60
CA GLN A 340 -15.14 -1.65 13.57
C GLN A 340 -14.36 -0.71 12.65
N ILE A 341 -13.02 -0.81 12.64
CA ILE A 341 -12.17 -0.01 11.75
C ILE A 341 -12.41 -0.41 10.29
N LEU A 342 -12.45 -1.71 9.99
CA LEU A 342 -12.67 -2.22 8.63
C LEU A 342 -14.06 -1.87 8.07
N ASN A 343 -15.06 -1.68 8.93
CA ASN A 343 -16.42 -1.30 8.56
C ASN A 343 -16.73 0.19 8.77
N MET A 344 -15.70 1.05 8.87
CA MET A 344 -15.86 2.47 9.12
C MET A 344 -16.71 3.15 8.03
N ASN A 345 -17.74 3.88 8.44
CA ASN A 345 -18.72 4.50 7.53
C ASN A 345 -19.15 5.92 7.97
N TYR A 346 -18.30 6.60 8.74
CA TYR A 346 -18.52 7.95 9.26
C TYR A 346 -17.26 8.81 9.12
N LEU A 347 -17.43 10.12 9.27
CA LEU A 347 -16.35 11.09 9.40
C LEU A 347 -16.31 11.62 10.84
N VAL A 348 -15.12 11.86 11.40
CA VAL A 348 -14.98 12.37 12.77
C VAL A 348 -15.18 13.89 12.84
N ALA A 349 -15.48 14.38 14.03
CA ALA A 349 -15.56 15.82 14.32
C ALA A 349 -14.27 16.55 13.90
N GLY A 350 -14.42 17.67 13.24
CA GLY A 350 -13.34 18.44 12.61
C GLY A 350 -13.21 18.18 11.11
N VAL A 351 -13.82 17.13 10.57
CA VAL A 351 -13.92 16.94 9.12
C VAL A 351 -15.09 17.75 8.57
N GLN A 352 -14.82 18.59 7.58
CA GLN A 352 -15.80 19.31 6.79
C GLN A 352 -15.98 18.61 5.44
N GLY A 353 -17.08 17.90 5.30
CA GLY A 353 -17.41 17.09 4.14
C GLY A 353 -18.55 16.13 4.45
N ARG A 354 -19.06 15.51 3.41
CA ARG A 354 -20.08 14.45 3.51
C ARG A 354 -19.60 13.21 2.77
N ILE A 355 -20.07 12.08 3.22
CA ILE A 355 -19.91 10.82 2.50
C ILE A 355 -21.01 10.81 1.43
N ASN A 356 -20.63 11.05 0.19
CA ASN A 356 -21.56 10.87 -0.94
C ASN A 356 -21.76 9.38 -1.14
N LYS A 357 -22.97 8.90 -0.87
CA LYS A 357 -23.38 7.52 -1.09
C LYS A 357 -23.67 7.25 -2.57
#